data_659048fff90a7982d2f82fad4bfb3871
#
_entry.id   659048fff90a7982d2f82fad4bfb3871
#
_cell.length_a   1.000
_cell.length_b   1.000
_cell.length_c   1.000
_cell.angle_alpha   90.00
_cell.angle_beta   90.00
_cell.angle_gamma   90.00
#
_symmetry.space_group_name_H-M   'P 1'
#
loop_
_entity.id
_entity.type
_entity.pdbx_description
1 polymer ?
#
loop_
_entity_poly.entity_id
_entity_poly.type
_entity_poly.pdbx_seq_one_letter_code
_entity_poly.pdbx_strand_id
1 'polypeptide(L)'
;MSALANRDFVKMNGLGNEIVIVDLRHGAQPIAADEARAAARQEPYDQLMALYPGRGGSDASVRIYNNDGSEAGACGNGMRCVASLVSAETGKTRLSFETTAGAIACWGAAEGQFTVDMGAPRFRWDEIPLSAAMPDTRAIDLQFAPPGAPILRLPSVVNMGNPHAIFWVDDPQAYDLRRIGPQLEHHTLFPERANITLAATPTRDHVVIRTWERGAGLTKA
;
A
#
# COMPACT_ATOMS: atom_id res chain seq x y z
N MET A 1 -27.14 0.42 8.06
CA MET A 1 -26.54 1.61 8.74
C MET A 1 -25.07 1.65 8.40
N SER A 2 -24.52 2.84 8.12
CA SER A 2 -23.09 2.98 7.76
C SER A 2 -22.18 2.58 8.93
N ALA A 3 -21.13 1.81 8.65
CA ALA A 3 -20.11 1.43 9.63
C ALA A 3 -19.35 2.65 10.17
N LEU A 4 -19.29 3.73 9.40
CA LEU A 4 -18.57 4.97 9.69
C LEU A 4 -19.46 6.07 10.31
N ALA A 5 -20.79 5.88 10.36
CA ALA A 5 -21.68 6.91 10.88
C ALA A 5 -21.38 7.24 12.35
N ASN A 6 -21.14 8.53 12.64
CA ASN A 6 -20.85 9.05 13.98
C ASN A 6 -19.64 8.36 14.66
N ARG A 7 -18.65 7.95 13.90
CA ARG A 7 -17.39 7.40 14.45
C ARG A 7 -16.34 8.49 14.47
N ASP A 8 -15.64 8.55 15.61
CA ASP A 8 -14.42 9.34 15.72
C ASP A 8 -13.32 8.72 14.86
N PHE A 9 -12.46 9.55 14.32
CA PHE A 9 -11.30 9.12 13.56
C PHE A 9 -10.06 9.93 13.96
N VAL A 10 -8.90 9.35 13.68
CA VAL A 10 -7.61 10.02 13.85
C VAL A 10 -6.99 10.18 12.46
N LYS A 11 -6.57 11.40 12.13
CA LYS A 11 -5.82 11.68 10.91
C LYS A 11 -4.35 11.78 11.22
N MET A 12 -3.54 11.03 10.50
CA MET A 12 -2.08 10.98 10.66
C MET A 12 -1.40 11.10 9.31
N ASN A 13 -0.12 11.42 9.32
CA ASN A 13 0.71 11.43 8.12
C ASN A 13 1.82 10.38 8.25
N GLY A 14 1.84 9.43 7.31
CA GLY A 14 2.84 8.38 7.21
C GLY A 14 3.79 8.64 6.05
N LEU A 15 4.88 9.38 6.26
CA LEU A 15 5.87 9.70 5.22
C LEU A 15 5.26 10.36 3.95
N GLY A 16 4.29 11.25 4.14
CA GLY A 16 3.62 11.96 3.05
C GLY A 16 2.25 11.39 2.67
N ASN A 17 1.91 10.15 3.06
CA ASN A 17 0.56 9.61 2.91
C ASN A 17 -0.37 10.17 3.99
N GLU A 18 -1.53 10.65 3.58
CA GLU A 18 -2.64 11.03 4.46
C GLU A 18 -3.39 9.78 4.90
N ILE A 19 -3.26 9.43 6.18
CA ILE A 19 -3.84 8.22 6.77
C ILE A 19 -4.98 8.61 7.71
N VAL A 20 -6.17 8.07 7.46
CA VAL A 20 -7.30 8.12 8.40
C VAL A 20 -7.42 6.79 9.11
N ILE A 21 -7.50 6.80 10.44
CA ILE A 21 -7.66 5.61 11.28
C ILE A 21 -9.01 5.68 11.98
N VAL A 22 -9.82 4.62 11.84
CA VAL A 22 -11.12 4.47 12.52
C VAL A 22 -11.08 3.25 13.43
N ASP A 23 -11.43 3.43 14.70
CA ASP A 23 -11.50 2.33 15.66
C ASP A 23 -12.89 1.67 15.63
N LEU A 24 -12.92 0.44 15.13
CA LEU A 24 -14.10 -0.42 15.07
C LEU A 24 -13.95 -1.66 15.96
N ARG A 25 -12.99 -1.68 16.89
CA ARG A 25 -12.72 -2.83 17.77
C ARG A 25 -13.88 -3.14 18.73
N HIS A 26 -14.75 -2.18 19.00
CA HIS A 26 -15.93 -2.37 19.85
C HIS A 26 -17.17 -2.88 19.12
N GLY A 27 -17.01 -3.37 17.91
CA GLY A 27 -18.05 -4.01 17.10
C GLY A 27 -18.62 -3.07 16.05
N ALA A 28 -18.32 -3.38 14.79
CA ALA A 28 -18.95 -2.79 13.61
C ALA A 28 -18.92 -3.80 12.46
N GLN A 29 -19.80 -3.59 11.49
CA GLN A 29 -19.74 -4.33 10.23
C GLN A 29 -18.49 -3.88 9.42
N PRO A 30 -17.98 -4.71 8.52
CA PRO A 30 -16.96 -4.28 7.57
C PRO A 30 -17.44 -3.07 6.77
N ILE A 31 -16.52 -2.13 6.52
CA ILE A 31 -16.80 -0.93 5.70
C ILE A 31 -17.03 -1.39 4.25
N ALA A 32 -18.11 -0.93 3.64
CA ALA A 32 -18.37 -1.17 2.23
C ALA A 32 -17.55 -0.19 1.35
N ALA A 33 -17.27 -0.59 0.10
CA ALA A 33 -16.49 0.22 -0.83
C ALA A 33 -17.07 1.64 -1.06
N ASP A 34 -18.40 1.75 -1.11
CA ASP A 34 -19.08 3.05 -1.25
C ASP A 34 -18.99 3.91 0.00
N GLU A 35 -18.95 3.30 1.19
CA GLU A 35 -18.74 4.02 2.46
C GLU A 35 -17.33 4.60 2.51
N ALA A 36 -16.32 3.82 2.11
CA ALA A 36 -14.94 4.30 2.03
C ALA A 36 -14.81 5.46 1.03
N ARG A 37 -15.42 5.33 -0.19
CA ARG A 37 -15.47 6.43 -1.17
C ARG A 37 -16.20 7.67 -0.66
N ALA A 38 -17.27 7.48 0.07
CA ALA A 38 -18.03 8.60 0.64
C ALA A 38 -17.24 9.30 1.73
N ALA A 39 -16.53 8.55 2.59
CA ALA A 39 -15.64 9.09 3.60
C ALA A 39 -14.49 9.89 2.98
N ALA A 40 -13.86 9.39 1.91
CA ALA A 40 -12.78 10.09 1.20
C ALA A 40 -13.22 11.42 0.56
N ARG A 41 -14.50 11.57 0.21
CA ARG A 41 -15.04 12.84 -0.27
C ARG A 41 -15.29 13.86 0.83
N GLN A 42 -15.59 13.39 2.04
CA GLN A 42 -15.82 14.26 3.21
C GLN A 42 -14.53 14.66 3.90
N GLU A 43 -13.65 13.70 4.11
CA GLU A 43 -12.34 13.87 4.69
C GLU A 43 -11.31 13.22 3.76
N PRO A 44 -10.59 13.98 2.93
CA PRO A 44 -9.62 13.44 1.98
C PRO A 44 -8.50 12.66 2.67
N TYR A 45 -8.21 11.48 2.15
CA TYR A 45 -7.12 10.62 2.59
C TYR A 45 -6.56 9.82 1.40
N ASP A 46 -5.35 9.32 1.53
CA ASP A 46 -4.80 8.30 0.61
C ASP A 46 -5.30 6.92 1.02
N GLN A 47 -5.29 6.61 2.33
CA GLN A 47 -5.78 5.35 2.86
C GLN A 47 -6.52 5.50 4.20
N LEU A 48 -7.54 4.68 4.37
CA LEU A 48 -8.29 4.52 5.62
C LEU A 48 -7.94 3.17 6.24
N MET A 49 -7.47 3.20 7.49
CA MET A 49 -7.12 2.04 8.30
C MET A 49 -8.27 1.77 9.28
N ALA A 50 -9.02 0.70 9.08
CA ALA A 50 -10.10 0.31 9.97
C ALA A 50 -9.60 -0.78 10.94
N LEU A 51 -9.65 -0.49 12.24
CA LEU A 51 -9.24 -1.40 13.30
C LEU A 51 -10.45 -2.23 13.77
N TYR A 52 -10.36 -3.54 13.64
CA TYR A 52 -11.34 -4.51 14.14
C TYR A 52 -10.77 -5.31 15.32
N PRO A 53 -11.62 -6.04 16.09
CA PRO A 53 -11.13 -6.92 17.14
C PRO A 53 -10.04 -7.87 16.65
N GLY A 54 -8.95 -7.97 17.39
CA GLY A 54 -7.86 -8.90 17.11
C GLY A 54 -8.32 -10.35 17.17
N ARG A 55 -7.71 -11.20 16.39
CA ARG A 55 -7.93 -12.64 16.36
C ARG A 55 -6.63 -13.37 16.69
N GLY A 56 -6.73 -14.58 17.22
CA GLY A 56 -5.54 -15.40 17.48
C GLY A 56 -4.48 -14.78 18.39
N GLY A 57 -4.85 -13.79 19.24
CA GLY A 57 -3.92 -13.09 20.11
C GLY A 57 -3.28 -11.83 19.50
N SER A 58 -3.66 -11.43 18.29
CA SER A 58 -3.24 -10.15 17.71
C SER A 58 -3.87 -8.95 18.43
N ASP A 59 -3.21 -7.80 18.42
CA ASP A 59 -3.69 -6.58 19.07
C ASP A 59 -4.90 -5.97 18.34
N ALA A 60 -4.95 -6.11 17.02
CA ALA A 60 -6.11 -5.79 16.18
C ALA A 60 -6.03 -6.50 14.83
N SER A 61 -7.21 -6.65 14.17
CA SER A 61 -7.28 -6.90 12.74
C SER A 61 -7.43 -5.57 12.01
N VAL A 62 -6.65 -5.33 10.96
CA VAL A 62 -6.64 -4.08 10.21
C VAL A 62 -7.09 -4.32 8.78
N ARG A 63 -8.10 -3.58 8.33
CA ARG A 63 -8.47 -3.52 6.92
C ARG A 63 -8.11 -2.15 6.35
N ILE A 64 -7.60 -2.14 5.14
CA ILE A 64 -7.00 -0.97 4.50
C ILE A 64 -7.83 -0.64 3.27
N TYR A 65 -8.39 0.55 3.23
CA TYR A 65 -9.20 1.00 2.10
C TYR A 65 -8.53 2.19 1.41
N ASN A 66 -8.40 2.14 0.11
CA ASN A 66 -7.98 3.26 -0.72
C ASN A 66 -9.12 4.28 -0.86
N ASN A 67 -8.81 5.49 -1.28
CA ASN A 67 -9.78 6.55 -1.50
C ASN A 67 -10.80 6.23 -2.63
N ASP A 68 -10.47 5.31 -3.55
CA ASP A 68 -11.39 4.79 -4.57
C ASP A 68 -12.35 3.71 -4.04
N GLY A 69 -12.24 3.35 -2.76
CA GLY A 69 -13.03 2.32 -2.08
C GLY A 69 -12.51 0.90 -2.29
N SER A 70 -11.45 0.68 -3.04
CA SER A 70 -10.82 -0.63 -3.14
C SER A 70 -10.07 -0.98 -1.86
N GLU A 71 -9.94 -2.27 -1.56
CA GLU A 71 -9.18 -2.74 -0.40
C GLU A 71 -7.73 -3.04 -0.80
N ALA A 72 -6.78 -2.53 -0.01
CA ALA A 72 -5.37 -2.84 -0.14
C ALA A 72 -4.97 -3.96 0.84
N GLY A 73 -4.12 -4.89 0.39
CA GLY A 73 -3.62 -5.97 1.24
C GLY A 73 -2.60 -5.48 2.27
N ALA A 74 -1.81 -4.46 1.94
CA ALA A 74 -0.73 -3.96 2.78
C ALA A 74 -0.50 -2.46 2.57
N CYS A 75 -0.10 -1.77 3.64
CA CYS A 75 0.40 -0.40 3.63
C CYS A 75 1.35 -0.19 4.82
N GLY A 76 2.66 -0.24 4.58
CA GLY A 76 3.66 -0.07 5.63
C GLY A 76 3.59 1.30 6.31
N ASN A 77 3.30 2.37 5.57
CA ASN A 77 3.15 3.73 6.09
C ASN A 77 1.96 3.82 7.05
N GLY A 78 0.80 3.30 6.64
CA GLY A 78 -0.40 3.25 7.46
C GLY A 78 -0.21 2.36 8.70
N MET A 79 0.47 1.22 8.56
CA MET A 79 0.73 0.33 9.71
C MET A 79 1.65 0.98 10.76
N ARG A 80 2.58 1.87 10.38
CA ARG A 80 3.34 2.67 11.36
C ARG A 80 2.43 3.62 12.15
N CYS A 81 1.47 4.25 11.48
CA CYS A 81 0.48 5.11 12.14
C CYS A 81 -0.39 4.31 13.10
N VAL A 82 -0.90 3.15 12.67
CA VAL A 82 -1.67 2.24 13.53
C VAL A 82 -0.86 1.77 14.73
N ALA A 83 0.39 1.36 14.52
CA ALA A 83 1.27 0.92 15.60
C ALA A 83 1.52 2.04 16.61
N SER A 84 1.74 3.26 16.15
CA SER A 84 1.91 4.44 17.02
C SER A 84 0.67 4.69 17.88
N LEU A 85 -0.52 4.65 17.28
CA LEU A 85 -1.79 4.85 17.98
C LEU A 85 -2.02 3.78 19.05
N VAL A 86 -1.94 2.50 18.66
CA VAL A 86 -2.19 1.37 19.59
C VAL A 86 -1.11 1.28 20.68
N SER A 87 0.14 1.62 20.37
CA SER A 87 1.22 1.71 21.38
C SER A 87 0.93 2.79 22.40
N ALA A 88 0.48 3.97 21.97
CA ALA A 88 0.11 5.07 22.88
C ALA A 88 -1.06 4.69 23.82
N GLU A 89 -2.04 3.93 23.31
CA GLU A 89 -3.17 3.45 24.10
C GLU A 89 -2.79 2.36 25.10
N THR A 90 -1.93 1.43 24.70
CA THR A 90 -1.68 0.18 25.47
C THR A 90 -0.37 0.17 26.24
N GLY A 91 0.55 1.09 25.93
CA GLY A 91 1.93 1.09 26.43
C GLY A 91 2.82 -0.01 25.85
N LYS A 92 2.31 -0.83 24.93
CA LYS A 92 3.08 -1.91 24.31
C LYS A 92 4.08 -1.37 23.29
N THR A 93 5.31 -1.87 23.32
CA THR A 93 6.35 -1.56 22.32
C THR A 93 6.48 -2.61 21.23
N ARG A 94 5.84 -3.77 21.40
CA ARG A 94 5.71 -4.82 20.37
C ARG A 94 4.24 -5.11 20.16
N LEU A 95 3.82 -5.04 18.91
CA LEU A 95 2.44 -5.17 18.49
C LEU A 95 2.35 -6.18 17.34
N SER A 96 1.24 -6.88 17.29
CA SER A 96 0.91 -7.79 16.19
C SER A 96 -0.46 -7.45 15.61
N PHE A 97 -0.53 -7.41 14.30
CA PHE A 97 -1.76 -7.10 13.57
C PHE A 97 -2.03 -8.18 12.52
N GLU A 98 -3.30 -8.37 12.20
CA GLU A 98 -3.72 -9.17 11.06
C GLU A 98 -4.22 -8.25 9.95
N THR A 99 -3.78 -8.50 8.73
CA THR A 99 -4.27 -7.83 7.51
C THR A 99 -4.78 -8.87 6.52
N THR A 100 -5.40 -8.44 5.43
CA THR A 100 -5.78 -9.36 4.35
C THR A 100 -4.58 -10.02 3.66
N ALA A 101 -3.39 -9.41 3.75
CA ALA A 101 -2.15 -10.00 3.24
C ALA A 101 -1.46 -10.96 4.24
N GLY A 102 -1.91 -11.00 5.49
CA GLY A 102 -1.35 -11.85 6.54
C GLY A 102 -1.02 -11.09 7.83
N ALA A 103 -0.31 -11.77 8.72
CA ALA A 103 0.13 -11.21 9.98
C ALA A 103 1.27 -10.20 9.78
N ILE A 104 1.22 -9.10 10.52
CA ILE A 104 2.22 -8.04 10.52
C ILE A 104 2.70 -7.81 11.95
N ALA A 105 4.01 -7.82 12.16
CA ALA A 105 4.62 -7.43 13.42
C ALA A 105 5.13 -5.98 13.34
N CYS A 106 4.89 -5.22 14.41
CA CYS A 106 5.39 -3.86 14.54
C CYS A 106 6.12 -3.73 15.87
N TRP A 107 7.19 -2.93 15.89
CA TRP A 107 7.87 -2.60 17.15
C TRP A 107 8.35 -1.16 17.16
N GLY A 108 8.24 -0.56 18.33
CA GLY A 108 8.72 0.79 18.57
C GLY A 108 10.25 0.87 18.50
N ALA A 109 10.73 1.84 17.77
CA ALA A 109 12.10 2.33 17.82
C ALA A 109 12.16 3.60 18.70
N ALA A 110 13.34 4.24 18.79
CA ALA A 110 13.47 5.50 19.53
C ALA A 110 12.57 6.60 18.94
N GLU A 111 12.13 7.55 19.76
CA GLU A 111 11.46 8.80 19.35
C GLU A 111 10.12 8.62 18.62
N GLY A 112 9.30 7.63 18.99
CA GLY A 112 7.98 7.42 18.40
C GLY A 112 8.00 6.84 16.99
N GLN A 113 9.14 6.39 16.53
CA GLN A 113 9.28 5.67 15.27
C GLN A 113 8.86 4.20 15.44
N PHE A 114 8.33 3.63 14.37
CA PHE A 114 7.92 2.23 14.33
C PHE A 114 8.53 1.51 13.13
N THR A 115 9.06 0.31 13.40
CA THR A 115 9.41 -0.65 12.36
C THR A 115 8.21 -1.56 12.10
N VAL A 116 7.96 -1.85 10.83
CA VAL A 116 6.90 -2.76 10.38
C VAL A 116 7.56 -3.89 9.60
N ASP A 117 7.33 -5.12 10.05
CA ASP A 117 7.71 -6.31 9.30
C ASP A 117 6.60 -6.64 8.28
N MET A 118 6.89 -6.36 7.03
CA MET A 118 5.97 -6.60 5.91
C MET A 118 5.96 -8.07 5.45
N GLY A 119 6.71 -8.95 6.12
CA GLY A 119 6.88 -10.34 5.74
C GLY A 119 7.83 -10.56 4.57
N ALA A 120 7.90 -11.80 4.11
CA ALA A 120 8.75 -12.17 2.99
C ALA A 120 8.15 -11.74 1.64
N PRO A 121 8.97 -11.21 0.71
CA PRO A 121 8.51 -10.91 -0.64
C PRO A 121 8.16 -12.20 -1.38
N ARG A 122 7.12 -12.14 -2.22
CA ARG A 122 6.68 -13.25 -3.06
C ARG A 122 7.09 -12.95 -4.51
N PHE A 123 7.74 -13.90 -5.14
CA PHE A 123 8.33 -13.74 -6.48
C PHE A 123 7.71 -14.65 -7.53
N ARG A 124 6.83 -15.58 -7.16
CA ARG A 124 6.17 -16.44 -8.13
C ARG A 124 5.10 -15.63 -8.88
N TRP A 125 4.97 -15.87 -10.17
CA TRP A 125 4.03 -15.15 -11.04
C TRP A 125 2.57 -15.26 -10.55
N ASP A 126 2.17 -16.43 -10.02
CA ASP A 126 0.83 -16.69 -9.49
C ASP A 126 0.59 -16.03 -8.12
N GLU A 127 1.64 -15.79 -7.34
CA GLU A 127 1.58 -15.05 -6.07
C GLU A 127 1.62 -13.52 -6.27
N ILE A 128 2.13 -13.06 -7.42
CA ILE A 128 2.11 -11.63 -7.84
C ILE A 128 0.77 -11.26 -8.50
N PRO A 129 -0.14 -12.12 -8.64
CA PRO A 129 -1.18 -12.51 -9.58
C PRO A 129 -1.03 -11.92 -11.00
N LEU A 130 0.01 -12.34 -11.71
CA LEU A 130 0.15 -12.03 -13.14
C LEU A 130 -0.84 -12.87 -13.96
N SER A 131 -1.29 -12.35 -15.09
CA SER A 131 -2.25 -13.03 -15.99
C SER A 131 -1.68 -14.25 -16.72
N ALA A 132 -0.35 -14.43 -16.72
CA ALA A 132 0.33 -15.53 -17.40
C ALA A 132 1.58 -15.97 -16.63
N ALA A 133 1.98 -17.23 -16.83
CA ALA A 133 3.19 -17.77 -16.23
C ALA A 133 4.44 -17.04 -16.74
N MET A 134 5.24 -16.54 -15.81
CA MET A 134 6.53 -15.89 -16.07
C MET A 134 7.62 -16.67 -15.33
N PRO A 135 8.59 -17.25 -16.06
CA PRO A 135 9.66 -18.04 -15.42
C PRO A 135 10.64 -17.18 -14.63
N ASP A 136 10.79 -15.90 -15.00
CA ASP A 136 11.65 -14.95 -14.31
C ASP A 136 10.90 -13.62 -14.08
N THR A 137 10.60 -13.34 -12.83
CA THR A 137 9.89 -12.13 -12.42
C THR A 137 10.83 -10.94 -12.14
N ARG A 138 12.14 -11.12 -12.31
CA ARG A 138 13.12 -10.02 -12.23
C ARG A 138 13.09 -9.12 -13.46
N ALA A 139 12.59 -9.63 -14.60
CA ALA A 139 12.47 -8.89 -15.85
C ALA A 139 11.38 -9.53 -16.73
N ILE A 140 10.12 -9.13 -16.53
CA ILE A 140 9.01 -9.67 -17.33
C ILE A 140 8.93 -8.98 -18.67
N ASP A 141 8.44 -9.68 -19.72
CA ASP A 141 8.27 -9.14 -21.07
C ASP A 141 7.07 -8.16 -21.11
N LEU A 142 7.32 -6.95 -20.65
CA LEU A 142 6.40 -5.82 -20.71
C LEU A 142 7.16 -4.60 -21.27
N GLN A 143 6.60 -4.00 -22.31
CA GLN A 143 7.08 -2.74 -22.89
C GLN A 143 5.97 -1.71 -22.93
N PHE A 144 6.29 -0.49 -22.56
CA PHE A 144 5.37 0.63 -22.61
C PHE A 144 6.09 1.87 -23.17
N ALA A 145 5.55 2.45 -24.23
CA ALA A 145 6.11 3.62 -24.90
C ALA A 145 5.35 4.89 -24.47
N PRO A 146 5.80 5.61 -23.42
CA PRO A 146 5.16 6.83 -23.00
C PRO A 146 5.43 7.96 -24.01
N PRO A 147 4.45 8.82 -24.31
CA PRO A 147 4.66 9.95 -25.20
C PRO A 147 5.70 10.93 -24.64
N GLY A 148 6.75 11.19 -25.42
CA GLY A 148 7.78 12.18 -25.09
C GLY A 148 8.80 11.75 -24.02
N ALA A 149 8.84 10.45 -23.67
CA ALA A 149 9.80 9.90 -22.73
C ALA A 149 10.37 8.55 -23.23
N PRO A 150 11.51 8.08 -22.70
CA PRO A 150 12.08 6.79 -23.10
C PRO A 150 11.12 5.62 -22.87
N ILE A 151 11.29 4.55 -23.63
CA ILE A 151 10.48 3.33 -23.50
C ILE A 151 10.76 2.66 -22.16
N LEU A 152 9.71 2.41 -21.38
CA LEU A 152 9.73 1.56 -20.22
C LEU A 152 9.67 0.10 -20.65
N ARG A 153 10.53 -0.74 -20.11
CA ARG A 153 10.64 -2.15 -20.50
C ARG A 153 11.17 -3.02 -19.38
N LEU A 154 10.84 -4.30 -19.46
CA LEU A 154 11.35 -5.37 -18.60
C LEU A 154 11.28 -5.05 -17.11
N PRO A 155 10.10 -4.69 -16.56
CA PRO A 155 10.01 -4.40 -15.13
C PRO A 155 10.28 -5.65 -14.30
N SER A 156 10.88 -5.44 -13.12
CA SER A 156 10.85 -6.42 -12.05
C SER A 156 9.49 -6.40 -11.39
N VAL A 157 8.95 -7.58 -11.04
CA VAL A 157 7.66 -7.67 -10.35
C VAL A 157 7.79 -8.47 -9.07
N VAL A 158 7.04 -8.03 -8.03
CA VAL A 158 7.08 -8.63 -6.69
C VAL A 158 5.75 -8.36 -5.98
N ASN A 159 5.38 -9.24 -5.03
CA ASN A 159 4.26 -8.99 -4.13
C ASN A 159 4.78 -8.86 -2.68
N MET A 160 4.49 -7.72 -2.05
CA MET A 160 4.78 -7.39 -0.65
C MET A 160 3.51 -7.31 0.22
N GLY A 161 2.46 -8.08 -0.15
CA GLY A 161 1.09 -7.95 0.35
C GLY A 161 0.20 -7.20 -0.63
N ASN A 162 0.80 -6.55 -1.60
CA ASN A 162 0.20 -5.98 -2.81
C ASN A 162 1.19 -6.12 -3.98
N PRO A 163 0.73 -6.23 -5.23
CA PRO A 163 1.60 -6.40 -6.39
C PRO A 163 2.29 -5.08 -6.77
N HIS A 164 3.57 -5.20 -7.14
CA HIS A 164 4.40 -4.09 -7.62
C HIS A 164 5.05 -4.44 -8.96
N ALA A 165 5.08 -3.48 -9.88
CA ALA A 165 5.88 -3.50 -11.10
C ALA A 165 6.88 -2.35 -11.05
N ILE A 166 8.17 -2.67 -11.10
CA ILE A 166 9.28 -1.74 -10.90
C ILE A 166 10.05 -1.61 -12.21
N PHE A 167 9.95 -0.45 -12.85
CA PHE A 167 10.73 -0.11 -14.04
C PHE A 167 12.03 0.57 -13.63
N TRP A 168 13.14 -0.03 -14.00
CA TRP A 168 14.47 0.52 -13.77
C TRP A 168 14.79 1.53 -14.87
N VAL A 169 15.04 2.77 -14.48
CA VAL A 169 15.24 3.92 -15.38
C VAL A 169 16.44 4.75 -14.95
N ASP A 170 17.00 5.54 -15.85
CA ASP A 170 18.10 6.44 -15.52
C ASP A 170 17.62 7.62 -14.65
N ASP A 171 16.47 8.19 -14.98
CA ASP A 171 15.86 9.29 -14.23
C ASP A 171 14.35 9.08 -14.09
N PRO A 172 13.85 8.81 -12.86
CA PRO A 172 12.41 8.72 -12.61
C PRO A 172 11.64 10.02 -12.86
N GLN A 173 12.30 11.19 -12.90
CA GLN A 173 11.66 12.47 -13.16
C GLN A 173 11.39 12.71 -14.65
N ALA A 174 12.05 11.98 -15.55
CA ALA A 174 11.83 12.07 -16.98
C ALA A 174 10.43 11.59 -17.43
N TYR A 175 9.63 11.05 -16.51
CA TYR A 175 8.32 10.48 -16.81
C TYR A 175 7.19 11.20 -16.09
N ASP A 176 6.11 11.50 -16.81
CA ASP A 176 4.86 11.95 -16.19
C ASP A 176 4.07 10.74 -15.63
N LEU A 177 4.41 10.34 -14.43
CA LEU A 177 3.79 9.17 -13.78
C LEU A 177 2.29 9.35 -13.52
N ARG A 178 1.78 10.59 -13.41
CA ARG A 178 0.34 10.86 -13.34
C ARG A 178 -0.40 10.46 -14.62
N ARG A 179 0.28 10.59 -15.76
CA ARG A 179 -0.29 10.25 -17.06
C ARG A 179 -0.16 8.76 -17.38
N ILE A 180 0.98 8.15 -17.06
CA ILE A 180 1.27 6.76 -17.44
C ILE A 180 0.88 5.75 -16.36
N GLY A 181 0.87 6.16 -15.09
CA GLY A 181 0.55 5.29 -13.95
C GLY A 181 -0.79 4.57 -14.10
N PRO A 182 -1.91 5.27 -14.39
CA PRO A 182 -3.21 4.61 -14.59
C PRO A 182 -3.21 3.58 -15.72
N GLN A 183 -2.46 3.81 -16.79
CA GLN A 183 -2.40 2.91 -17.94
C GLN A 183 -1.63 1.63 -17.59
N LEU A 184 -0.54 1.76 -16.84
CA LEU A 184 0.27 0.63 -16.40
C LEU A 184 -0.39 -0.13 -15.25
N GLU A 185 -1.03 0.57 -14.31
CA GLU A 185 -1.81 -0.03 -13.22
C GLU A 185 -2.85 -1.03 -13.75
N HIS A 186 -3.54 -0.66 -14.85
CA HIS A 186 -4.59 -1.45 -15.48
C HIS A 186 -4.10 -2.29 -16.67
N HIS A 187 -2.79 -2.48 -16.81
CA HIS A 187 -2.27 -3.31 -17.89
C HIS A 187 -2.75 -4.76 -17.77
N THR A 188 -3.04 -5.42 -18.88
CA THR A 188 -3.63 -6.78 -18.92
C THR A 188 -2.79 -7.85 -18.24
N LEU A 189 -1.50 -7.63 -18.06
CA LEU A 189 -0.64 -8.50 -17.26
C LEU A 189 -0.94 -8.45 -15.75
N PHE A 190 -1.63 -7.41 -15.28
CA PHE A 190 -1.98 -7.20 -13.87
C PHE A 190 -3.50 -7.23 -13.67
N PRO A 191 -4.15 -8.42 -13.68
CA PRO A 191 -5.61 -8.53 -13.58
C PRO A 191 -6.17 -7.97 -12.27
N GLU A 192 -5.37 -7.97 -11.20
CA GLU A 192 -5.70 -7.35 -9.92
C GLU A 192 -5.11 -5.95 -9.77
N ARG A 193 -4.64 -5.33 -10.87
CA ARG A 193 -3.88 -4.07 -10.91
C ARG A 193 -2.56 -4.18 -10.13
N ALA A 194 -1.65 -3.23 -10.31
CA ALA A 194 -0.37 -3.20 -9.62
C ALA A 194 0.05 -1.77 -9.23
N ASN A 195 0.86 -1.64 -8.19
CA ASN A 195 1.62 -0.43 -7.95
C ASN A 195 2.71 -0.31 -9.01
N ILE A 196 2.89 0.88 -9.56
CA ILE A 196 3.88 1.14 -10.61
C ILE A 196 4.98 2.03 -10.05
N THR A 197 6.19 1.50 -10.01
CA THR A 197 7.35 2.22 -9.50
C THR A 197 8.36 2.47 -10.61
N LEU A 198 8.84 3.68 -10.72
CA LEU A 198 10.04 4.05 -11.47
C LEU A 198 11.18 4.12 -10.46
N ALA A 199 12.26 3.39 -10.71
CA ALA A 199 13.40 3.29 -9.81
C ALA A 199 14.72 3.55 -10.53
N ALA A 200 15.59 4.30 -9.89
CA ALA A 200 16.98 4.53 -10.32
C ALA A 200 17.94 4.19 -9.17
N THR A 201 19.11 3.68 -9.52
CA THR A 201 20.19 3.40 -8.57
C THR A 201 21.40 4.26 -8.89
N PRO A 202 21.42 5.55 -8.52
CA PRO A 202 22.54 6.44 -8.85
C PRO A 202 23.85 6.00 -8.19
N THR A 203 23.78 5.31 -7.05
CA THR A 203 24.92 4.66 -6.40
C THR A 203 24.50 3.31 -5.83
N ARG A 204 25.46 2.49 -5.40
CA ARG A 204 25.19 1.18 -4.80
C ARG A 204 24.30 1.26 -3.55
N ASP A 205 24.41 2.34 -2.81
CA ASP A 205 23.76 2.52 -1.50
C ASP A 205 22.55 3.47 -1.56
N HIS A 206 22.18 3.91 -2.78
CA HIS A 206 21.09 4.87 -2.94
C HIS A 206 20.16 4.46 -4.07
N VAL A 207 18.87 4.36 -3.73
CA VAL A 207 17.78 4.14 -4.67
C VAL A 207 16.85 5.34 -4.65
N VAL A 208 16.54 5.88 -5.81
CA VAL A 208 15.53 6.94 -6.00
C VAL A 208 14.29 6.29 -6.60
N ILE A 209 13.15 6.48 -5.99
CA ILE A 209 11.88 5.92 -6.46
C ILE A 209 10.81 6.98 -6.64
N ARG A 210 9.89 6.73 -7.58
CA ARG A 210 8.59 7.40 -7.67
C ARG A 210 7.53 6.35 -7.91
N THR A 211 6.46 6.38 -7.13
CA THR A 211 5.46 5.33 -7.18
C THR A 211 4.07 5.90 -7.46
N TRP A 212 3.36 5.23 -8.35
CA TRP A 212 1.92 5.30 -8.53
C TRP A 212 1.31 4.13 -7.78
N GLU A 213 0.59 4.39 -6.73
CA GLU A 213 -0.05 3.36 -5.92
C GLU A 213 -1.40 2.95 -6.52
N ARG A 214 -1.62 1.65 -6.54
CA ARG A 214 -2.87 1.02 -6.98
C ARG A 214 -4.06 1.57 -6.21
N GLY A 215 -5.00 2.22 -6.91
CA GLY A 215 -6.22 2.78 -6.33
C GLY A 215 -6.03 4.08 -5.53
N ALA A 216 -4.80 4.50 -5.25
CA ALA A 216 -4.52 5.73 -4.49
C ALA A 216 -3.85 6.82 -5.34
N GLY A 217 -3.11 6.42 -6.39
CA GLY A 217 -2.47 7.36 -7.30
C GLY A 217 -1.02 7.68 -6.98
N LEU A 218 -0.54 8.86 -7.41
CA LEU A 218 0.85 9.26 -7.20
C LEU A 218 1.08 9.53 -5.70
N THR A 219 1.89 8.68 -5.07
CA THR A 219 2.29 8.86 -3.67
C THR A 219 3.35 9.95 -3.51
N LYS A 220 3.36 10.53 -2.31
CA LYS A 220 4.41 11.46 -1.85
C LYS A 220 5.45 10.76 -0.99
N ALA A 221 5.15 9.53 -0.57
CA ALA A 221 6.01 8.72 0.29
C ALA A 221 7.11 8.01 -0.49
#